data_625c93f9a4117e58b3f28d79de7564d5
#
_entry.id   625c93f9a4117e58b3f28d79de7564d5
#
_cell.length_a   1.000
_cell.length_b   1.000
_cell.length_c   1.000
_cell.angle_alpha   90.00
_cell.angle_beta   90.00
_cell.angle_gamma   90.00
#
_symmetry.space_group_name_H-M   'P 1'
#
loop_
_entity.id
_entity.type
_entity.pdbx_description
1 polymer ?
#
loop_
_entity_poly.entity_id
_entity_poly.type
_entity_poly.pdbx_seq_one_letter_code
_entity_poly.pdbx_strand_id
1 'polypeptide(L)' 'MRVLALDPAGGTRARCAGADGIPATVETALVGLLDPGAIVLVHAGVALSRLDAEWAP' A
#
# COMPACT_ATOMS: atom_id res chain seq x y z
N MET A 1 -6.64 -1.67 0.64
CA MET A 1 -6.43 -0.34 0.05
C MET A 1 -5.58 -0.42 -1.19
N ARG A 2 -5.77 0.49 -2.09
CA ARG A 2 -4.98 0.57 -3.31
C ARG A 2 -3.92 1.65 -3.17
N VAL A 3 -2.69 1.33 -3.52
CA VAL A 3 -1.59 2.31 -3.48
C VAL A 3 -1.78 3.34 -4.59
N LEU A 4 -1.78 4.62 -4.21
CA LEU A 4 -1.90 5.73 -5.15
C LEU A 4 -0.55 6.30 -5.54
N ALA A 5 0.33 6.48 -4.57
CA ALA A 5 1.63 7.07 -4.82
C ALA A 5 2.58 6.64 -3.70
N LEU A 6 3.85 6.50 -4.06
CA LEU A 6 4.90 6.16 -3.09
C LEU A 6 5.54 7.44 -2.58
N ASP A 7 6.29 7.31 -1.47
CA ASP A 7 7.02 8.44 -0.90
C ASP A 7 8.11 8.87 -1.89
N PRO A 8 8.06 10.10 -2.40
CA PRO A 8 9.06 10.56 -3.37
C PRO A 8 10.46 10.65 -2.79
N ALA A 9 10.60 10.67 -1.48
CA ALA A 9 11.90 10.68 -0.84
C ALA A 9 12.48 9.28 -0.65
N GLY A 10 11.80 8.24 -1.13
CA GLY A 10 12.28 6.87 -0.98
C GLY A 10 12.03 6.26 0.38
N GLY A 11 11.12 6.84 1.15
CA GLY A 11 10.76 6.30 2.47
C GLY A 11 9.84 5.10 2.36
N THR A 12 9.33 4.65 3.51
CA THR A 12 8.54 3.43 3.61
C THR A 12 7.04 3.72 3.68
N ARG A 13 6.61 4.93 3.35
CA ARG A 13 5.21 5.30 3.40
C ARG A 13 4.64 5.42 2.01
N ALA A 14 3.35 5.17 1.89
CA ALA A 14 2.64 5.32 0.63
C ALA A 14 1.28 5.94 0.90
N ARG A 15 0.76 6.65 -0.10
CA ARG A 15 -0.61 7.12 -0.04
C ARG A 15 -1.50 6.06 -0.67
N CYS A 16 -2.52 5.68 0.06
CA CYS A 16 -3.43 4.62 -0.36
C CYS A 16 -4.87 5.10 -0.26
N ALA A 17 -5.73 4.54 -1.07
CA ALA A 17 -7.16 4.82 -1.01
C ALA A 17 -7.92 3.57 -0.61
N GLY A 18 -8.85 3.72 0.31
CA GLY A 18 -9.76 2.65 0.70
C GLY A 18 -10.99 2.60 -0.19
N ALA A 19 -11.97 1.82 0.23
CA ALA A 19 -13.22 1.66 -0.51
C ALA A 19 -13.99 2.98 -0.60
N ASP A 20 -13.80 3.87 0.36
CA ASP A 20 -14.44 5.19 0.37
C ASP A 20 -13.72 6.18 -0.54
N GLY A 21 -12.59 5.82 -1.10
CA GLY A 21 -11.82 6.69 -1.96
C GLY A 21 -11.01 7.76 -1.26
N ILE A 22 -11.05 7.82 0.07
CA ILE A 22 -10.33 8.84 0.83
C ILE A 22 -8.87 8.42 0.99
N PRO A 23 -7.92 9.26 0.54
CA PRO A 23 -6.50 8.90 0.67
C PRO A 23 -6.02 8.92 2.11
N ALA A 24 -5.13 8.02 2.43
CA ALA A 24 -4.49 7.98 3.75
C ALA A 24 -3.03 7.59 3.56
N THR A 25 -2.17 8.03 4.49
CA THR A 25 -0.78 7.64 4.49
C THR A 25 -0.65 6.32 5.25
N VAL A 26 0.03 5.36 4.62
CA VAL A 26 0.15 4.00 5.15
C VAL A 26 1.63 3.65 5.24
N GLU A 27 2.03 3.04 6.34
CA GLU A 27 3.38 2.51 6.51
C GLU A 27 3.49 1.19 5.77
N THR A 28 4.47 1.05 4.89
CA THR A 28 4.60 -0.12 4.01
C THR A 28 5.87 -0.93 4.25
N ALA A 29 6.56 -0.70 5.36
CA ALA A 29 7.83 -1.38 5.61
C ALA A 29 7.72 -2.89 5.64
N LEU A 30 6.59 -3.43 6.07
CA LEU A 30 6.40 -4.87 6.20
C LEU A 30 6.19 -5.57 4.85
N VAL A 31 5.72 -4.87 3.84
CA VAL A 31 5.42 -5.49 2.56
C VAL A 31 6.46 -5.19 1.49
N GLY A 32 7.45 -4.35 1.81
CA GLY A 32 8.53 -4.05 0.87
C GLY A 32 8.11 -3.15 -0.26
N LEU A 33 8.72 -3.35 -1.42
CA LEU A 33 8.50 -2.47 -2.56
C LEU A 33 7.11 -2.64 -3.14
N LEU A 34 6.46 -1.52 -3.42
CA LEU A 34 5.14 -1.49 -4.02
C LEU A 34 5.16 -0.55 -5.21
N ASP A 35 4.20 -0.74 -6.13
CA ASP A 35 3.97 0.16 -7.24
C ASP A 35 2.59 0.79 -7.11
N PRO A 36 2.36 1.97 -7.69
CA PRO A 36 1.01 2.53 -7.74
C PRO A 36 0.06 1.52 -8.40
N GLY A 37 -1.10 1.37 -7.81
CA GLY A 37 -2.09 0.39 -8.25
C GLY A 37 -2.05 -0.91 -7.46
N ALA A 38 -0.99 -1.17 -6.68
CA ALA A 38 -0.93 -2.37 -5.86
C ALA A 38 -2.05 -2.35 -4.81
N ILE A 39 -2.54 -3.53 -4.47
CA ILE A 39 -3.58 -3.68 -3.44
C ILE A 39 -2.94 -4.26 -2.20
N VAL A 40 -3.21 -3.63 -1.06
CA VAL A 40 -2.62 -4.06 0.21
C VAL A 40 -3.68 -4.18 1.29
N LEU A 41 -3.46 -5.09 2.21
CA LEU A 41 -4.26 -5.21 3.43
C LEU A 41 -3.67 -4.27 4.47
N VAL A 42 -4.49 -3.35 4.96
CA VAL A 42 -4.04 -2.31 5.90
C VAL A 42 -4.80 -2.44 7.21
N HIS A 43 -4.07 -2.37 8.31
CA HIS A 43 -4.66 -2.36 9.65
C HIS A 43 -3.92 -1.32 10.48
N ALA A 44 -4.69 -0.42 11.08
CA ALA A 44 -4.14 0.63 11.95
C ALA A 44 -3.05 1.46 11.25
N GLY A 45 -3.22 1.74 9.96
CA GLY A 45 -2.28 2.56 9.20
C GLY A 45 -1.03 1.82 8.74
N VAL A 46 -0.98 0.50 8.89
CA VAL A 46 0.17 -0.31 8.49
C VAL A 46 -0.27 -1.34 7.47
N ALA A 47 0.45 -1.42 6.35
CA ALA A 47 0.20 -2.45 5.36
C ALA A 47 0.79 -3.77 5.85
N LEU A 48 -0.04 -4.79 5.94
CA LEU A 48 0.36 -6.08 6.50
C LEU A 48 0.74 -7.07 5.42
N SER A 49 0.08 -7.03 4.28
CA SER A 49 0.38 -7.94 3.19
C SER A 49 -0.12 -7.36 1.89
N ARG A 50 0.41 -7.88 0.80
CA ARG A 50 0.03 -7.50 -0.54
C ARG A 50 -1.02 -8.48 -1.05
N LEU A 51 -2.17 -7.98 -1.50
CA LEU A 51 -3.29 -8.81 -1.89
C LEU A 51 -3.33 -9.11 -3.39
N ASP A 52 -2.71 -8.24 -4.19
CA ASP A 52 -2.72 -8.40 -5.64
C ASP A 52 -1.54 -9.20 -6.16
N ALA A 53 -0.70 -9.63 -5.27
CA ALA A 53 0.42 -10.40 -5.71
C ALA A 53 -0.06 -11.75 -6.14
N GLU A 54 0.05 -12.08 -6.88
CA GLU A 54 -0.41 -13.19 -7.15
C GLU A 54 0.10 -14.18 -7.04
N TRP A 55 0.10 -14.52 -7.05
CA TRP A 55 0.18 -15.42 -7.03
C TRP A 55 0.19 -16.12 -7.94
N ALA A 56 0.63 -16.12 -8.20
CA ALA A 56 0.59 -16.78 -9.25
C ALA A 56 1.15 -17.99 -9.20
N PRO A 57 0.78 -18.82 -9.61
CA PRO A 57 1.25 -20.14 -9.60
C PRO A 57 2.46 -20.38 -10.39
#